data_f5a7473a9d346929adbd83981ec6d5ba
#
_entry.id   f5a7473a9d346929adbd83981ec6d5ba
#
_cell.length_a   1.000
_cell.length_b   1.000
_cell.length_c   1.000
_cell.angle_alpha   90.00
_cell.angle_beta   90.00
_cell.angle_gamma   90.00
#
_symmetry.space_group_name_H-M   'P 1'
#
loop_
_entity.id
_entity.type
_entity.pdbx_description
1 polymer ?
#
loop_
_entity_poly.entity_id
_entity_poly.type
_entity_poly.pdbx_seq_one_letter_code
_entity_poly.pdbx_strand_id
1 'polypeptide(L)'
;MKTRIISALVALPLLIIFVVLGGLPLKIGVTLVALIGLFEFYKAFSGFIKPVHFIGFIAAIIYMIFIEKIIYTASLLNVVVALFMLIILIYVVLTHESGNTMDGIVTFFGFFYVCFLISHVYLTRQYTHGNAFVWLIFFSAFGCDVGAYFTGMAFGKHKLIPQLSPKKTV
;
A
#
# COMPACT_ATOMS: atom_id res chain seq x y z
N MET A 1 18.29 -14.85 8.88
CA MET A 1 17.38 -14.68 10.02
C MET A 1 17.66 -13.41 10.81
N LYS A 2 18.91 -13.07 11.13
CA LYS A 2 19.28 -11.87 11.93
C LYS A 2 18.70 -10.55 11.37
N THR A 3 18.82 -10.30 10.09
CA THR A 3 18.30 -9.07 9.44
C THR A 3 16.79 -8.89 9.60
N ARG A 4 16.00 -9.96 9.47
CA ARG A 4 14.53 -9.91 9.63
C ARG A 4 14.13 -9.59 11.06
N ILE A 5 14.83 -10.15 12.05
CA ILE A 5 14.59 -9.89 13.47
C ILE A 5 14.91 -8.42 13.79
N ILE A 6 16.05 -7.91 13.30
CA ILE A 6 16.43 -6.51 13.51
C ILE A 6 15.41 -5.56 12.86
N SER A 7 15.00 -5.85 11.62
CA SER A 7 13.97 -5.02 10.96
C SER A 7 12.65 -5.01 11.71
N ALA A 8 12.21 -6.15 12.23
CA ALA A 8 10.98 -6.24 13.03
C ALA A 8 11.10 -5.49 14.36
N LEU A 9 12.26 -5.60 15.04
CA LEU A 9 12.53 -4.89 16.31
C LEU A 9 12.56 -3.37 16.15
N VAL A 10 12.87 -2.86 14.97
CA VAL A 10 12.83 -1.42 14.68
C VAL A 10 11.47 -0.99 14.17
N ALA A 11 10.88 -1.74 13.23
CA ALA A 11 9.64 -1.37 12.59
C ALA A 11 8.43 -1.40 13.55
N LEU A 12 8.38 -2.39 14.44
CA LEU A 12 7.24 -2.55 15.36
C LEU A 12 7.14 -1.42 16.39
N PRO A 13 8.21 -1.00 17.11
CA PRO A 13 8.15 0.18 17.98
C PRO A 13 7.79 1.45 17.22
N LEU A 14 8.35 1.67 16.02
CA LEU A 14 8.00 2.83 15.19
C LEU A 14 6.52 2.85 14.84
N LEU A 15 5.96 1.72 14.41
CA LEU A 15 4.54 1.59 14.13
C LEU A 15 3.70 1.92 15.37
N ILE A 16 4.05 1.37 16.53
CA ILE A 16 3.35 1.65 17.79
C ILE A 16 3.38 3.15 18.10
N ILE A 17 4.54 3.76 18.03
CA ILE A 17 4.72 5.20 18.29
C ILE A 17 3.83 6.03 17.36
N PHE A 18 3.85 5.77 16.05
CA PHE A 18 3.05 6.51 15.09
C PHE A 18 1.54 6.33 15.31
N VAL A 19 1.10 5.11 15.61
CA VAL A 19 -0.32 4.83 15.87
C VAL A 19 -0.80 5.49 17.15
N VAL A 20 0.00 5.46 18.21
CA VAL A 20 -0.34 6.10 19.50
C VAL A 20 -0.38 7.62 19.37
N LEU A 21 0.63 8.22 18.75
CA LEU A 21 0.69 9.66 18.52
C LEU A 21 -0.47 10.15 17.62
N GLY A 22 -0.83 9.36 16.61
CA GLY A 22 -1.88 9.73 15.67
C GLY A 22 -1.54 11.01 14.87
N GLY A 23 -2.56 11.70 14.37
CA GLY A 23 -2.44 13.01 13.71
C GLY A 23 -1.34 13.09 12.63
N LEU A 24 -0.57 14.18 12.66
CA LEU A 24 0.48 14.43 11.68
C LEU A 24 1.61 13.38 11.70
N PRO A 25 2.12 12.91 12.85
CA PRO A 25 3.11 11.84 12.88
C PRO A 25 2.65 10.57 12.16
N LEU A 26 1.42 10.12 12.42
CA LEU A 26 0.87 8.96 11.72
C LEU A 26 0.72 9.21 10.22
N LYS A 27 0.27 10.41 9.81
CA LYS A 27 0.17 10.80 8.41
C LYS A 27 1.52 10.67 7.69
N ILE A 28 2.58 11.19 8.32
CA ILE A 28 3.95 11.09 7.78
C ILE A 28 4.38 9.62 7.69
N GLY A 29 4.20 8.85 8.76
CA GLY A 29 4.55 7.42 8.78
C GLY A 29 3.83 6.61 7.69
N VAL A 30 2.52 6.79 7.56
CA VAL A 30 1.70 6.15 6.52
C VAL A 30 2.15 6.60 5.12
N THR A 31 2.48 7.87 4.93
CA THR A 31 2.99 8.39 3.65
C THR A 31 4.31 7.72 3.27
N LEU A 32 5.25 7.62 4.20
CA LEU A 32 6.54 6.97 3.95
C LEU A 32 6.36 5.49 3.58
N VAL A 33 5.54 4.77 4.34
CA VAL A 33 5.23 3.35 4.04
C VAL A 33 4.56 3.20 2.68
N ALA A 34 3.62 4.09 2.34
CA ALA A 34 2.94 4.07 1.04
C ALA A 34 3.92 4.32 -0.12
N LEU A 35 4.83 5.29 0.02
CA LEU A 35 5.82 5.59 -1.02
C LEU A 35 6.84 4.45 -1.19
N ILE A 36 7.31 3.86 -0.09
CA ILE A 36 8.21 2.69 -0.14
C ILE A 36 7.48 1.50 -0.78
N GLY A 37 6.24 1.23 -0.37
CA GLY A 37 5.42 0.17 -0.94
C GLY A 37 5.13 0.37 -2.43
N LEU A 38 4.88 1.62 -2.86
CA LEU A 38 4.68 1.96 -4.26
C LEU A 38 5.95 1.75 -5.08
N PHE A 39 7.11 2.10 -4.53
CA PHE A 39 8.40 1.84 -5.15
C PHE A 39 8.64 0.34 -5.36
N GLU A 40 8.45 -0.46 -4.32
CA GLU A 40 8.61 -1.91 -4.40
C GLU A 40 7.59 -2.55 -5.37
N PHE A 41 6.35 -2.04 -5.37
CA PHE A 41 5.33 -2.48 -6.31
C PHE A 41 5.76 -2.24 -7.76
N TYR A 42 6.17 -1.02 -8.11
CA TYR A 42 6.63 -0.72 -9.47
C TYR A 42 7.88 -1.51 -9.85
N LYS A 43 8.81 -1.68 -8.92
CA LYS A 43 10.01 -2.48 -9.11
C LYS A 43 9.70 -3.95 -9.40
N ALA A 44 8.67 -4.52 -8.78
CA ALA A 44 8.25 -5.89 -9.04
C ALA A 44 7.77 -6.11 -10.49
N PHE A 45 7.25 -5.08 -11.15
CA PHE A 45 6.83 -5.13 -12.56
C PHE A 45 7.92 -4.70 -13.55
N SER A 46 9.02 -4.09 -13.10
CA SER A 46 10.03 -3.48 -13.96
C SER A 46 10.76 -4.44 -14.92
N GLY A 47 10.63 -5.76 -14.71
CA GLY A 47 11.17 -6.78 -15.62
C GLY A 47 10.39 -6.95 -16.92
N PHE A 48 9.12 -6.55 -16.98
CA PHE A 48 8.23 -6.76 -18.13
C PHE A 48 7.52 -5.47 -18.56
N ILE A 49 7.36 -4.52 -17.66
CA ILE A 49 6.61 -3.29 -17.80
C ILE A 49 7.49 -2.15 -17.27
N LYS A 50 7.32 -0.94 -17.78
CA LYS A 50 8.01 0.26 -17.30
C LYS A 50 7.03 1.24 -16.65
N PRO A 51 6.58 0.97 -15.41
CA PRO A 51 5.66 1.86 -14.72
C PRO A 51 6.22 3.29 -14.67
N VAL A 52 5.33 4.27 -14.78
CA VAL A 52 5.72 5.68 -14.81
C VAL A 52 5.88 6.18 -13.39
N HIS A 53 7.02 5.82 -12.77
CA HIS A 53 7.33 6.08 -11.35
C HIS A 53 7.05 7.54 -10.98
N PHE A 54 7.51 8.49 -11.79
CA PHE A 54 7.41 9.92 -11.50
C PHE A 54 5.94 10.38 -11.35
N ILE A 55 5.06 9.98 -12.27
CA ILE A 55 3.62 10.32 -12.22
C ILE A 55 2.97 9.68 -11.00
N GLY A 56 3.27 8.39 -10.75
CA GLY A 56 2.73 7.68 -9.59
C GLY A 56 3.15 8.29 -8.26
N PHE A 57 4.42 8.65 -8.10
CA PHE A 57 4.92 9.28 -6.87
C PHE A 57 4.36 10.67 -6.64
N ILE A 58 4.28 11.51 -7.68
CA ILE A 58 3.67 12.85 -7.57
C ILE A 58 2.20 12.72 -7.16
N ALA A 59 1.45 11.84 -7.82
CA ALA A 59 0.05 11.59 -7.46
C ALA A 59 -0.10 11.12 -6.00
N ALA A 60 0.77 10.22 -5.54
CA ALA A 60 0.77 9.73 -4.16
C ALA A 60 1.06 10.86 -3.15
N ILE A 61 2.04 11.70 -3.41
CA ILE A 61 2.40 12.81 -2.52
C ILE A 61 1.26 13.83 -2.46
N ILE A 62 0.72 14.26 -3.61
CA ILE A 62 -0.40 15.21 -3.67
C ILE A 62 -1.62 14.62 -2.95
N TYR A 63 -1.95 13.36 -3.21
CA TYR A 63 -3.04 12.68 -2.55
C TYR A 63 -2.88 12.69 -1.02
N MET A 64 -1.71 12.32 -0.51
CA MET A 64 -1.44 12.25 0.93
C MET A 64 -1.42 13.64 1.60
N ILE A 65 -0.99 14.68 0.90
CA ILE A 65 -1.06 16.06 1.43
C ILE A 65 -2.52 16.48 1.63
N PHE A 66 -3.36 16.23 0.62
CA PHE A 66 -4.75 16.70 0.59
C PHE A 66 -5.79 15.63 0.97
N ILE A 67 -5.36 14.49 1.51
CA ILE A 67 -6.20 13.30 1.74
C ILE A 67 -7.50 13.62 2.48
N GLU A 68 -7.45 14.46 3.50
CA GLU A 68 -8.62 14.81 4.29
C GLU A 68 -9.65 15.55 3.43
N LYS A 69 -9.22 16.57 2.68
CA LYS A 69 -10.11 17.31 1.77
C LYS A 69 -10.68 16.41 0.67
N ILE A 70 -9.85 15.53 0.11
CA ILE A 70 -10.23 14.67 -1.01
C ILE A 70 -11.28 13.65 -0.56
N ILE A 71 -11.09 13.01 0.58
CA ILE A 71 -11.98 11.93 1.04
C ILE A 71 -13.30 12.47 1.60
N TYR A 72 -13.26 13.58 2.34
CA TYR A 72 -14.49 14.14 2.91
C TYR A 72 -15.36 14.87 1.88
N THR A 73 -14.85 15.09 0.67
CA THR A 73 -15.59 15.71 -0.43
C THR A 73 -15.69 14.72 -1.60
N ALA A 74 -16.77 13.94 -1.66
CA ALA A 74 -16.94 12.90 -2.68
C ALA A 74 -16.74 13.38 -4.13
N SER A 75 -17.20 14.59 -4.45
CA SER A 75 -16.98 15.19 -5.78
C SER A 75 -15.50 15.44 -6.05
N LEU A 76 -14.73 15.85 -5.04
CA LEU A 76 -13.29 16.11 -5.19
C LEU A 76 -12.52 14.81 -5.41
N LEU A 77 -12.88 13.72 -4.72
CA LEU A 77 -12.28 12.42 -4.96
C LEU A 77 -12.48 11.98 -6.42
N ASN A 78 -13.69 12.10 -6.93
CA ASN A 78 -14.00 11.73 -8.33
C ASN A 78 -13.18 12.57 -9.32
N VAL A 79 -13.04 13.88 -9.08
CA VAL A 79 -12.23 14.77 -9.92
C VAL A 79 -10.75 14.39 -9.87
N VAL A 80 -10.21 14.12 -8.69
CA VAL A 80 -8.79 13.72 -8.54
C VAL A 80 -8.52 12.40 -9.26
N VAL A 81 -9.41 11.41 -9.13
CA VAL A 81 -9.30 10.12 -9.83
C VAL A 81 -9.35 10.31 -11.34
N ALA A 82 -10.32 11.10 -11.83
CA ALA A 82 -10.48 11.38 -13.25
C ALA A 82 -9.27 12.13 -13.83
N LEU A 83 -8.75 13.14 -13.13
CA LEU A 83 -7.56 13.87 -13.54
C LEU A 83 -6.31 12.97 -13.56
N PHE A 84 -6.13 12.12 -12.56
CA PHE A 84 -5.02 11.18 -12.52
C PHE A 84 -5.08 10.19 -13.69
N MET A 85 -6.27 9.65 -13.97
CA MET A 85 -6.49 8.78 -15.12
C MET A 85 -6.19 9.50 -16.43
N LEU A 86 -6.68 10.75 -16.59
CA LEU A 86 -6.47 11.56 -17.78
C LEU A 86 -4.97 11.84 -18.00
N ILE A 87 -4.22 12.19 -16.96
CA ILE A 87 -2.77 12.44 -17.03
C ILE A 87 -2.05 11.18 -17.53
N ILE A 88 -2.40 10.01 -16.99
CA ILE A 88 -1.81 8.74 -17.44
C ILE A 88 -2.17 8.44 -18.90
N LEU A 89 -3.43 8.64 -19.30
CA LEU A 89 -3.84 8.45 -20.70
C LEU A 89 -3.07 9.37 -21.66
N ILE A 90 -2.95 10.65 -21.31
CA ILE A 90 -2.16 11.60 -22.11
C ILE A 90 -0.71 11.13 -22.21
N TYR A 91 -0.10 10.71 -21.10
CA TYR A 91 1.25 10.19 -21.10
C TYR A 91 1.39 8.98 -22.03
N VAL A 92 0.49 7.99 -21.94
CA VAL A 92 0.50 6.78 -22.79
C VAL A 92 0.37 7.15 -24.27
N VAL A 93 -0.52 8.10 -24.61
CA VAL A 93 -0.66 8.56 -26.00
C VAL A 93 0.59 9.27 -26.51
N LEU A 94 1.18 10.14 -25.71
CA LEU A 94 2.39 10.88 -26.11
C LEU A 94 3.64 9.98 -26.23
N THR A 95 3.66 8.85 -25.51
CA THR A 95 4.79 7.91 -25.50
C THR A 95 4.51 6.63 -26.29
N HIS A 96 3.49 6.63 -27.17
CA HIS A 96 3.01 5.42 -27.88
C HIS A 96 4.11 4.70 -28.69
N GLU A 97 5.12 5.42 -29.19
CA GLU A 97 6.22 4.83 -29.94
C GLU A 97 7.26 4.10 -29.05
N SER A 98 7.41 4.50 -27.79
CA SER A 98 8.44 4.01 -26.87
C SER A 98 7.91 3.31 -25.63
N GLY A 99 6.60 3.45 -25.33
CA GLY A 99 5.93 2.92 -24.15
C GLY A 99 4.85 1.91 -24.49
N ASN A 100 4.36 1.25 -23.46
CA ASN A 100 3.27 0.29 -23.53
C ASN A 100 2.07 0.83 -22.72
N THR A 101 0.85 0.59 -23.20
CA THR A 101 -0.37 0.91 -22.44
C THR A 101 -0.36 0.28 -21.03
N MET A 102 0.27 -0.88 -20.88
CA MET A 102 0.46 -1.53 -19.58
C MET A 102 1.29 -0.70 -18.59
N ASP A 103 2.19 0.16 -19.05
CA ASP A 103 2.96 1.06 -18.21
C ASP A 103 2.04 2.02 -17.44
N GLY A 104 1.04 2.57 -18.14
CA GLY A 104 0.02 3.42 -17.55
C GLY A 104 -0.93 2.66 -16.61
N ILE A 105 -1.40 1.48 -17.03
CA ILE A 105 -2.31 0.64 -16.23
C ILE A 105 -1.66 0.26 -14.90
N VAL A 106 -0.41 -0.22 -14.93
CA VAL A 106 0.32 -0.62 -13.71
C VAL A 106 0.61 0.59 -12.83
N THR A 107 0.89 1.76 -13.43
CA THR A 107 1.09 3.00 -12.68
C THR A 107 -0.19 3.40 -11.93
N PHE A 108 -1.33 3.39 -12.60
CA PHE A 108 -2.62 3.71 -12.02
C PHE A 108 -3.02 2.69 -10.95
N PHE A 109 -2.94 1.42 -11.27
CA PHE A 109 -3.28 0.34 -10.34
C PHE A 109 -2.40 0.36 -9.09
N GLY A 110 -1.08 0.55 -9.24
CA GLY A 110 -0.14 0.62 -8.12
C GLY A 110 -0.48 1.72 -7.13
N PHE A 111 -0.87 2.91 -7.61
CA PHE A 111 -1.32 3.99 -6.74
C PHE A 111 -2.55 3.57 -5.91
N PHE A 112 -3.58 2.99 -6.53
CA PHE A 112 -4.78 2.58 -5.80
C PHE A 112 -4.50 1.40 -4.87
N TYR A 113 -3.81 0.39 -5.36
CA TYR A 113 -3.52 -0.81 -4.59
C TYR A 113 -2.61 -0.54 -3.38
N VAL A 114 -1.64 0.35 -3.52
CA VAL A 114 -0.71 0.63 -2.42
C VAL A 114 -1.11 1.90 -1.67
N CYS A 115 -1.05 3.06 -2.31
CA CYS A 115 -1.19 4.33 -1.60
C CYS A 115 -2.62 4.56 -1.08
N PHE A 116 -3.62 4.32 -1.91
CA PHE A 116 -5.02 4.53 -1.53
C PHE A 116 -5.43 3.56 -0.41
N LEU A 117 -5.12 2.26 -0.52
CA LEU A 117 -5.49 1.29 0.53
C LEU A 117 -4.74 1.55 1.84
N ILE A 118 -3.43 1.77 1.80
CA ILE A 118 -2.63 2.04 3.01
C ILE A 118 -3.07 3.34 3.70
N SER A 119 -3.49 4.35 2.94
CA SER A 119 -3.96 5.62 3.49
C SER A 119 -5.17 5.48 4.42
N HIS A 120 -5.96 4.41 4.26
CA HIS A 120 -7.12 4.15 5.12
C HIS A 120 -6.74 3.87 6.58
N VAL A 121 -5.51 3.46 6.85
CA VAL A 121 -5.01 3.37 8.24
C VAL A 121 -5.01 4.76 8.90
N TYR A 122 -4.57 5.79 8.20
CA TYR A 122 -4.61 7.16 8.69
C TYR A 122 -6.06 7.68 8.80
N LEU A 123 -6.88 7.46 7.77
CA LEU A 123 -8.29 7.89 7.78
C LEU A 123 -9.08 7.23 8.90
N THR A 124 -8.90 5.92 9.10
CA THR A 124 -9.55 5.20 10.20
C THR A 124 -9.20 5.80 11.55
N ARG A 125 -7.97 6.29 11.74
CA ARG A 125 -7.53 6.91 12.99
C ARG A 125 -8.26 8.23 13.29
N GLN A 126 -8.82 8.90 12.28
CA GLN A 126 -9.55 10.17 12.45
C GLN A 126 -10.98 10.01 12.99
N TYR A 127 -11.54 8.81 13.00
CA TYR A 127 -12.87 8.55 13.56
C TYR A 127 -12.86 8.60 15.10
N THR A 128 -14.03 8.78 15.72
CA THR A 128 -14.22 8.95 17.16
C THR A 128 -13.57 7.83 18.00
N HIS A 129 -13.61 6.58 17.53
CA HIS A 129 -12.92 5.43 18.14
C HIS A 129 -11.78 4.90 17.25
N GLY A 130 -11.22 5.75 16.40
CA GLY A 130 -10.25 5.39 15.39
C GLY A 130 -9.00 4.69 15.92
N ASN A 131 -8.57 5.03 17.15
CA ASN A 131 -7.45 4.33 17.78
C ASN A 131 -7.74 2.83 17.95
N ALA A 132 -8.91 2.47 18.45
CA ALA A 132 -9.30 1.07 18.64
C ALA A 132 -9.40 0.34 17.28
N PHE A 133 -9.99 0.99 16.29
CA PHE A 133 -10.12 0.40 14.94
C PHE A 133 -8.77 0.17 14.26
N VAL A 134 -7.83 1.09 14.38
CA VAL A 134 -6.48 0.90 13.82
C VAL A 134 -5.77 -0.27 14.49
N TRP A 135 -5.87 -0.40 15.82
CA TRP A 135 -5.32 -1.58 16.51
C TRP A 135 -6.01 -2.87 16.06
N LEU A 136 -7.33 -2.84 15.85
CA LEU A 136 -8.07 -4.00 15.34
C LEU A 136 -7.57 -4.42 13.97
N ILE A 137 -7.28 -3.46 13.05
CA ILE A 137 -6.69 -3.74 11.74
C ILE A 137 -5.36 -4.47 11.90
N PHE A 138 -4.46 -3.97 12.75
CA PHE A 138 -3.15 -4.59 12.95
C PHE A 138 -3.24 -5.95 13.63
N PHE A 139 -4.04 -6.06 14.68
CA PHE A 139 -4.23 -7.34 15.39
C PHE A 139 -4.86 -8.40 14.48
N SER A 140 -5.83 -8.05 13.64
CA SER A 140 -6.42 -8.99 12.70
C SER A 140 -5.41 -9.43 11.62
N ALA A 141 -4.67 -8.50 11.04
CA ALA A 141 -3.67 -8.81 10.01
C ALA A 141 -2.54 -9.69 10.57
N PHE A 142 -1.89 -9.27 11.65
CA PHE A 142 -0.82 -10.05 12.27
C PHE A 142 -1.32 -11.35 12.90
N GLY A 143 -2.50 -11.31 13.52
CA GLY A 143 -3.13 -12.49 14.10
C GLY A 143 -3.46 -13.55 13.06
N CYS A 144 -3.98 -13.15 11.91
CA CYS A 144 -4.20 -14.06 10.78
C CYS A 144 -2.89 -14.67 10.27
N ASP A 145 -1.84 -13.88 10.10
CA ASP A 145 -0.54 -14.39 9.61
C ASP A 145 0.10 -15.35 10.61
N VAL A 146 0.10 -14.98 11.90
CA VAL A 146 0.64 -15.84 12.96
C VAL A 146 -0.20 -17.10 13.12
N GLY A 147 -1.53 -16.96 13.14
CA GLY A 147 -2.45 -18.09 13.20
C GLY A 147 -2.28 -19.05 12.02
N ALA A 148 -2.23 -18.51 10.81
CA ALA A 148 -2.00 -19.31 9.61
C ALA A 148 -0.64 -20.05 9.62
N TYR A 149 0.41 -19.38 10.13
CA TYR A 149 1.73 -20.00 10.27
C TYR A 149 1.70 -21.18 11.25
N PHE A 150 1.17 -20.99 12.45
CA PHE A 150 1.15 -22.04 13.48
C PHE A 150 0.20 -23.18 13.12
N THR A 151 -0.98 -22.90 12.57
CA THR A 151 -1.91 -23.94 12.12
C THR A 151 -1.32 -24.75 10.95
N GLY A 152 -0.69 -24.07 9.98
CA GLY A 152 0.01 -24.73 8.89
C GLY A 152 1.17 -25.61 9.36
N MET A 153 1.89 -25.20 10.41
CA MET A 153 2.97 -25.98 11.00
C MET A 153 2.46 -27.19 11.80
N ALA A 154 1.34 -27.03 12.54
CA ALA A 154 0.81 -28.08 13.41
C ALA A 154 -0.05 -29.11 12.66
N PHE A 155 -0.86 -28.66 11.71
CA PHE A 155 -1.87 -29.48 11.04
C PHE A 155 -1.65 -29.62 9.54
N GLY A 156 -0.77 -28.85 8.92
CA GLY A 156 -0.59 -28.81 7.47
C GLY A 156 0.02 -30.09 6.93
N LYS A 157 -0.80 -30.88 6.21
CA LYS A 157 -0.37 -32.12 5.56
C LYS A 157 -0.16 -31.98 4.06
N HIS A 158 -0.88 -31.08 3.40
CA HIS A 158 -0.84 -30.90 1.96
C HIS A 158 -0.39 -29.48 1.60
N LYS A 159 0.41 -29.34 0.54
CA LYS A 159 0.82 -28.03 0.03
C LYS A 159 -0.34 -27.35 -0.66
N LEU A 160 -0.61 -26.09 -0.32
CA LEU A 160 -1.74 -25.33 -0.85
C LEU A 160 -1.58 -25.06 -2.35
N ILE A 161 -0.51 -24.41 -2.75
CA ILE A 161 -0.15 -24.15 -4.15
C ILE A 161 1.38 -24.20 -4.28
N PRO A 162 1.97 -25.35 -4.61
CA PRO A 162 3.43 -25.52 -4.65
C PRO A 162 4.15 -24.56 -5.58
N GLN A 163 3.50 -24.17 -6.69
CA GLN A 163 4.07 -23.25 -7.69
C GLN A 163 4.18 -21.80 -7.21
N LEU A 164 3.26 -21.33 -6.37
CA LEU A 164 3.24 -19.95 -5.86
C LEU A 164 3.89 -19.84 -4.48
N SER A 165 3.70 -20.83 -3.63
CA SER A 165 4.26 -20.83 -2.27
C SER A 165 4.62 -22.26 -1.84
N PRO A 166 5.87 -22.70 -2.06
CA PRO A 166 6.28 -24.07 -1.77
C PRO A 166 6.27 -24.44 -0.28
N LYS A 167 6.13 -23.45 0.62
CA LYS A 167 6.16 -23.64 2.08
C LYS A 167 4.79 -23.57 2.75
N LYS A 168 3.73 -23.11 2.05
CA LYS A 168 2.39 -23.03 2.65
C LYS A 168 1.66 -24.36 2.53
N THR A 169 1.11 -24.81 3.67
CA THR A 169 0.32 -26.04 3.82
C THR A 169 -1.11 -25.73 4.23
N VAL A 170 -2.03 -26.65 3.93
CA VAL A 170 -3.43 -26.65 4.40
C VAL A 170 -3.52 -27.60 5.59
#